data_ea32d9ccba69d65b67a92f843aa17428
#
_entry.id   ea32d9ccba69d65b67a92f843aa17428
#
_cell.length_a   1.000
_cell.length_b   1.000
_cell.length_c   1.000
_cell.angle_alpha   90.00
_cell.angle_beta   90.00
_cell.angle_gamma   90.00
#
_symmetry.space_group_name_H-M   'P 1'
#
loop_
_entity.id
_entity.type
_entity.pdbx_description
1 polymer ?
#
loop_
_entity_poly.entity_id
_entity_poly.type
_entity_poly.pdbx_seq_one_letter_code
_entity_poly.pdbx_strand_id
1 'polypeptide(L)'
;MPAKSPPKKPSSIDVAVGRNVRIWRMARGLSQAQLASRMGVTFQQLQKYEVGSNRIGTGRLVKVATILGIPIAALFEGADTDPSRSLLALVADARAFRLANAFATIDNSTLRLSLVYMVEKIAAAVPQPPRRRRK
;
A
#
# COMPACT_ATOMS: atom_id res chain seq x y z
N MET A 1 -11.65 -32.87 -22.82
CA MET A 1 -11.02 -32.08 -21.76
C MET A 1 -11.15 -30.62 -22.13
N PRO A 2 -11.84 -29.81 -21.35
CA PRO A 2 -11.83 -28.37 -21.62
C PRO A 2 -10.41 -27.86 -21.46
N ALA A 3 -9.90 -27.16 -22.50
CA ALA A 3 -8.61 -26.50 -22.42
C ALA A 3 -8.57 -25.54 -21.21
N LYS A 4 -7.56 -25.64 -20.36
CA LYS A 4 -7.34 -24.65 -19.31
C LYS A 4 -7.19 -23.29 -19.99
N SER A 5 -8.09 -22.35 -19.64
CA SER A 5 -7.93 -20.97 -20.08
C SER A 5 -6.54 -20.48 -19.70
N PRO A 6 -5.83 -19.77 -20.59
CA PRO A 6 -4.54 -19.22 -20.23
C PRO A 6 -4.65 -18.38 -18.97
N PRO A 7 -3.64 -18.37 -18.09
CA PRO A 7 -3.68 -17.57 -16.88
C PRO A 7 -3.98 -16.12 -17.25
N LYS A 8 -5.04 -15.56 -16.70
CA LYS A 8 -5.40 -14.16 -16.93
C LYS A 8 -4.25 -13.29 -16.42
N LYS A 9 -3.79 -12.36 -17.25
CA LYS A 9 -2.81 -11.35 -16.83
C LYS A 9 -3.36 -10.61 -15.60
N PRO A 10 -2.49 -10.31 -14.61
CA PRO A 10 -2.90 -9.54 -13.44
C PRO A 10 -3.54 -8.22 -13.89
N SER A 11 -4.67 -7.88 -13.32
CA SER A 11 -5.30 -6.58 -13.56
C SER A 11 -4.60 -5.49 -12.78
N SER A 12 -4.77 -4.23 -13.20
CA SER A 12 -4.28 -3.08 -12.44
C SER A 12 -4.89 -3.03 -11.03
N ILE A 13 -6.09 -3.55 -10.86
CA ILE A 13 -6.76 -3.66 -9.55
C ILE A 13 -6.03 -4.69 -8.67
N ASP A 14 -5.69 -5.85 -9.21
CA ASP A 14 -4.95 -6.87 -8.45
C ASP A 14 -3.59 -6.35 -7.97
N VAL A 15 -2.91 -5.58 -8.80
CA VAL A 15 -1.64 -4.92 -8.45
C VAL A 15 -1.83 -3.89 -7.34
N ALA A 16 -2.86 -3.06 -7.43
CA ALA A 16 -3.15 -2.05 -6.41
C ALA A 16 -3.54 -2.69 -5.08
N VAL A 17 -4.40 -3.70 -5.10
CA VAL A 17 -4.79 -4.45 -3.89
C VAL A 17 -3.59 -5.13 -3.24
N GLY A 18 -2.77 -5.81 -4.02
CA GLY A 18 -1.55 -6.47 -3.52
C GLY A 18 -0.59 -5.49 -2.86
N ARG A 19 -0.37 -4.33 -3.48
CA ARG A 19 0.42 -3.25 -2.91
C ARG A 19 -0.16 -2.75 -1.59
N ASN A 20 -1.46 -2.57 -1.50
CA ASN A 20 -2.12 -2.10 -0.29
C ASN A 20 -2.01 -3.14 0.85
N VAL A 21 -2.14 -4.42 0.54
CA VAL A 21 -1.87 -5.49 1.51
C VAL A 21 -0.46 -5.39 2.08
N ARG A 22 0.54 -5.22 1.23
CA ARG A 22 1.92 -5.04 1.66
C ARG A 22 2.12 -3.81 2.55
N ILE A 23 1.55 -2.68 2.17
CA ILE A 23 1.66 -1.43 2.92
C ILE A 23 1.06 -1.58 4.32
N TRP A 24 -0.16 -2.10 4.41
CA TRP A 24 -0.82 -2.31 5.69
C TRP A 24 -0.14 -3.38 6.54
N ARG A 25 0.39 -4.44 5.92
CA ARG A 25 1.21 -5.44 6.61
C ARG A 25 2.43 -4.78 7.27
N MET A 26 3.17 -3.98 6.52
CA MET A 26 4.34 -3.27 7.03
C MET A 26 3.96 -2.27 8.12
N ALA A 27 2.84 -1.56 7.95
CA ALA A 27 2.32 -0.64 8.96
C ALA A 27 1.97 -1.32 10.28
N ARG A 28 1.56 -2.59 10.24
CA ARG A 28 1.29 -3.42 11.43
C ARG A 28 2.53 -4.15 11.97
N GLY A 29 3.70 -3.96 11.36
CA GLY A 29 4.94 -4.60 11.79
C GLY A 29 4.98 -6.11 11.54
N LEU A 30 4.17 -6.62 10.61
CA LEU A 30 4.11 -8.05 10.28
C LEU A 30 5.10 -8.39 9.16
N SER A 31 5.82 -9.50 9.32
CA SER A 31 6.56 -10.11 8.21
C SER A 31 5.60 -10.78 7.22
N GLN A 32 6.09 -11.06 6.01
CA GLN A 32 5.32 -11.85 5.04
C GLN A 32 4.98 -13.23 5.59
N ALA A 33 5.92 -13.89 6.25
CA ALA A 33 5.67 -15.19 6.88
C ALA A 33 4.58 -15.14 7.95
N GLN A 34 4.57 -14.11 8.78
CA GLN A 34 3.56 -13.92 9.83
C GLN A 34 2.17 -13.69 9.23
N LEU A 35 2.06 -12.83 8.21
CA LEU A 35 0.76 -12.60 7.57
C LEU A 35 0.28 -13.85 6.82
N ALA A 36 1.16 -14.52 6.08
CA ALA A 36 0.83 -15.75 5.37
C ALA A 36 0.29 -16.82 6.32
N SER A 37 0.95 -17.02 7.47
CA SER A 37 0.52 -17.94 8.52
C SER A 37 -0.90 -17.60 9.02
N ARG A 38 -1.17 -16.33 9.32
CA ARG A 38 -2.48 -15.88 9.79
C ARG A 38 -3.57 -16.01 8.74
N MET A 39 -3.22 -15.82 7.46
CA MET A 39 -4.15 -16.02 6.34
C MET A 39 -4.40 -17.49 6.00
N GLY A 40 -3.56 -18.40 6.46
CA GLY A 40 -3.61 -19.81 6.06
C GLY A 40 -3.15 -20.06 4.63
N VAL A 41 -2.22 -19.25 4.13
CA VAL A 41 -1.58 -19.39 2.81
C VAL A 41 -0.08 -19.58 2.95
N THR A 42 0.57 -20.05 1.88
CA THR A 42 2.02 -20.18 1.86
C THR A 42 2.70 -18.81 1.75
N PHE A 43 3.93 -18.72 2.18
CA PHE A 43 4.77 -17.54 2.01
C PHE A 43 4.87 -17.12 0.53
N GLN A 44 5.09 -18.08 -0.37
CA GLN A 44 5.17 -17.85 -1.81
C GLN A 44 3.84 -17.31 -2.37
N GLN A 45 2.72 -17.83 -1.87
CA GLN A 45 1.40 -17.34 -2.29
C GLN A 45 1.19 -15.88 -1.86
N LEU A 46 1.58 -15.52 -0.63
CA LEU A 46 1.50 -14.13 -0.19
C LEU A 46 2.39 -13.21 -1.01
N GLN A 47 3.61 -13.63 -1.35
CA GLN A 47 4.48 -12.86 -2.24
C GLN A 47 3.80 -12.56 -3.58
N LYS A 48 3.15 -13.55 -4.17
CA LYS A 48 2.39 -13.38 -5.42
C LYS A 48 1.21 -12.43 -5.27
N TYR A 49 0.54 -12.46 -4.13
CA TYR A 49 -0.54 -11.51 -3.83
C TYR A 49 0.00 -10.08 -3.73
N GLU A 50 1.08 -9.86 -3.00
CA GLU A 50 1.64 -8.51 -2.76
C GLU A 50 2.21 -7.87 -4.03
N VAL A 51 2.74 -8.64 -4.97
CA VAL A 51 3.18 -8.11 -6.28
C VAL A 51 2.04 -8.02 -7.31
N GLY A 52 0.87 -8.56 -7.00
CA GLY A 52 -0.31 -8.54 -7.87
C GLY A 52 -0.27 -9.56 -9.00
N SER A 53 0.65 -10.53 -8.98
CA SER A 53 0.69 -11.60 -9.99
C SER A 53 -0.46 -12.61 -9.84
N ASN A 54 -1.02 -12.73 -8.65
CA ASN A 54 -2.21 -13.52 -8.38
C ASN A 54 -3.30 -12.66 -7.73
N ARG A 55 -4.54 -12.91 -8.14
CA ARG A 55 -5.72 -12.29 -7.53
C ARG A 55 -6.00 -12.91 -6.16
N ILE A 56 -6.30 -12.06 -5.19
CA ILE A 56 -6.79 -12.47 -3.88
C ILE A 56 -8.29 -12.71 -3.99
N GLY A 57 -8.75 -13.92 -3.67
CA GLY A 57 -10.18 -14.24 -3.64
C GLY A 57 -10.93 -13.42 -2.58
N THR A 58 -12.22 -13.19 -2.82
CA THR A 58 -13.05 -12.32 -1.96
C THR A 58 -13.02 -12.72 -0.49
N GLY A 59 -13.10 -14.02 -0.17
CA GLY A 59 -13.02 -14.50 1.20
C GLY A 59 -11.68 -14.19 1.87
N ARG A 60 -10.59 -14.30 1.12
CA ARG A 60 -9.25 -13.95 1.62
C ARG A 60 -9.05 -12.45 1.77
N LEU A 61 -9.68 -11.62 0.93
CA LEU A 61 -9.70 -10.17 1.09
C LEU A 61 -10.33 -9.76 2.42
N VAL A 62 -11.49 -10.35 2.75
CA VAL A 62 -12.14 -10.11 4.04
C VAL A 62 -11.24 -10.55 5.18
N LYS A 63 -10.63 -11.73 5.07
CA LYS A 63 -9.75 -12.27 6.10
C LYS A 63 -8.52 -11.38 6.33
N VAL A 64 -7.86 -10.93 5.27
CA VAL A 64 -6.68 -10.06 5.41
C VAL A 64 -7.05 -8.69 5.98
N ALA A 65 -8.17 -8.12 5.58
CA ALA A 65 -8.66 -6.86 6.16
C ALA A 65 -8.92 -7.01 7.67
N THR A 66 -9.52 -8.11 8.08
CA THR A 66 -9.75 -8.43 9.50
C THR A 66 -8.44 -8.60 10.27
N ILE A 67 -7.48 -9.34 9.72
CA ILE A 67 -6.16 -9.53 10.35
C ILE A 67 -5.43 -8.20 10.53
N LEU A 68 -5.49 -7.34 9.51
CA LEU A 68 -4.84 -6.03 9.52
C LEU A 68 -5.62 -4.97 10.32
N GLY A 69 -6.86 -5.26 10.70
CA GLY A 69 -7.71 -4.32 11.44
C GLY A 69 -8.09 -3.09 10.63
N ILE A 70 -8.37 -3.26 9.35
CA ILE A 70 -8.73 -2.20 8.41
C ILE A 70 -10.07 -2.50 7.73
N PRO A 71 -10.80 -1.48 7.25
CA PRO A 71 -11.95 -1.69 6.36
C PRO A 71 -11.49 -2.34 5.05
N ILE A 72 -12.30 -3.25 4.49
CA ILE A 72 -11.98 -3.87 3.20
C ILE A 72 -11.79 -2.84 2.09
N ALA A 73 -12.52 -1.72 2.13
CA ALA A 73 -12.38 -0.63 1.17
C ALA A 73 -10.95 -0.04 1.14
N ALA A 74 -10.22 -0.08 2.25
CA ALA A 74 -8.83 0.39 2.32
C ALA A 74 -7.89 -0.44 1.44
N LEU A 75 -8.21 -1.70 1.15
CA LEU A 75 -7.44 -2.54 0.25
C LEU A 75 -7.58 -2.12 -1.23
N PHE A 76 -8.66 -1.45 -1.57
CA PHE A 76 -8.93 -0.99 -2.94
C PHE A 76 -8.53 0.46 -3.19
N GLU A 77 -7.99 1.13 -2.19
CA GLU A 77 -7.58 2.53 -2.32
C GLU A 77 -6.51 2.69 -3.40
N GLY A 78 -6.71 3.67 -4.28
CA GLY A 78 -5.82 3.92 -5.42
C GLY A 78 -5.98 2.95 -6.59
N ALA A 79 -6.92 2.01 -6.56
CA ALA A 79 -7.14 1.06 -7.65
C ALA A 79 -7.57 1.74 -8.96
N ASP A 80 -8.31 2.83 -8.86
CA ASP A 80 -8.84 3.59 -10.00
C ASP A 80 -8.09 4.90 -10.26
N THR A 81 -7.02 5.17 -9.51
CA THR A 81 -6.26 6.42 -9.61
C THR A 81 -4.82 6.16 -10.04
N ASP A 82 -4.19 7.19 -10.59
CA ASP A 82 -2.76 7.16 -10.88
C ASP A 82 -1.99 6.80 -9.60
N PRO A 83 -1.23 5.68 -9.58
CA PRO A 83 -0.47 5.25 -8.42
C PRO A 83 0.47 6.31 -7.87
N SER A 84 0.94 7.24 -8.72
CA SER A 84 1.84 8.32 -8.31
C SER A 84 1.18 9.39 -7.45
N ARG A 85 -0.15 9.43 -7.40
CA ARG A 85 -0.95 10.39 -6.63
C ARG A 85 -1.61 9.80 -5.40
N SER A 86 -1.47 8.52 -5.19
CA SER A 86 -2.06 7.86 -4.03
C SER A 86 -1.30 8.25 -2.75
N LEU A 87 -2.03 8.59 -1.69
CA LEU A 87 -1.46 8.72 -0.34
C LEU A 87 -0.70 7.45 0.08
N LEU A 88 -1.17 6.27 -0.39
CA LEU A 88 -0.50 5.00 -0.14
C LEU A 88 0.85 4.88 -0.87
N ALA A 89 1.01 5.53 -2.03
CA ALA A 89 2.30 5.58 -2.72
C ALA A 89 3.33 6.42 -1.93
N LEU A 90 2.88 7.49 -1.27
CA LEU A 90 3.73 8.26 -0.35
C LEU A 90 4.17 7.44 0.86
N VAL A 91 3.26 6.64 1.41
CA VAL A 91 3.56 5.78 2.58
C VAL A 91 4.37 4.53 2.19
N ALA A 92 4.41 4.16 0.91
CA ALA A 92 5.28 3.10 0.40
C ALA A 92 6.76 3.49 0.40
N ASP A 93 7.09 4.77 0.40
CA ASP A 93 8.46 5.24 0.66
C ASP A 93 8.75 5.07 2.17
N ALA A 94 9.79 4.32 2.50
CA ALA A 94 10.20 4.07 3.88
C ALA A 94 10.47 5.36 4.67
N ARG A 95 10.93 6.41 4.02
CA ARG A 95 11.20 7.72 4.65
C ARG A 95 9.90 8.45 4.95
N ALA A 96 8.95 8.46 3.99
CA ALA A 96 7.63 9.05 4.20
C ALA A 96 6.88 8.32 5.32
N PHE A 97 6.95 7.00 5.38
CA PHE A 97 6.38 6.18 6.44
C PHE A 97 6.98 6.52 7.81
N ARG A 98 8.32 6.62 7.91
CA ARG A 98 9.01 7.01 9.16
C ARG A 98 8.59 8.41 9.61
N LEU A 99 8.48 9.35 8.67
CA LEU A 99 8.03 10.71 8.96
C LEU A 99 6.60 10.73 9.46
N ALA A 100 5.68 10.01 8.80
CA ALA A 100 4.30 9.92 9.20
C ALA A 100 4.14 9.29 10.59
N ASN A 101 4.86 8.23 10.89
CA ASN A 101 4.85 7.59 12.21
C ASN A 101 5.37 8.53 13.31
N ALA A 102 6.50 9.18 13.07
CA ALA A 102 7.06 10.14 14.03
C ALA A 102 6.08 11.30 14.27
N PHE A 103 5.47 11.82 13.21
CA PHE A 103 4.48 12.88 13.30
C PHE A 103 3.24 12.44 14.09
N ALA A 104 2.78 11.21 13.93
CA ALA A 104 1.62 10.68 14.63
C ALA A 104 1.83 10.57 16.15
N THR A 105 3.08 10.49 16.63
CA THR A 105 3.41 10.43 18.06
C THR A 105 3.43 11.82 18.74
N ILE A 106 3.34 12.89 17.98
CA ILE A 106 3.37 14.26 18.52
C ILE A 106 1.94 14.69 18.88
N ASP A 107 1.65 14.82 20.17
CA ASP A 107 0.32 15.21 20.66
C ASP A 107 0.05 16.72 20.60
N ASN A 108 1.10 17.53 20.59
CA ASN A 108 0.97 18.99 20.58
C ASN A 108 0.52 19.50 19.21
N SER A 109 -0.71 20.02 19.14
CA SER A 109 -1.33 20.50 17.89
C SER A 109 -0.59 21.69 17.26
N THR A 110 -0.08 22.60 18.06
CA THR A 110 0.69 23.78 17.58
C THR A 110 2.01 23.34 16.96
N LEU A 111 2.70 22.40 17.59
CA LEU A 111 3.95 21.84 17.07
C LEU A 111 3.72 21.06 15.77
N ARG A 112 2.65 20.26 15.72
CA ARG A 112 2.25 19.54 14.50
C ARG A 112 2.03 20.50 13.33
N LEU A 113 1.29 21.58 13.55
CA LEU A 113 1.02 22.59 12.53
C LEU A 113 2.31 23.27 12.05
N SER A 114 3.21 23.60 12.97
CA SER A 114 4.51 24.20 12.65
C SER A 114 5.39 23.28 11.82
N LEU A 115 5.38 21.97 12.11
CA LEU A 115 6.11 20.97 11.33
C LEU A 115 5.55 20.82 9.91
N VAL A 116 4.23 20.79 9.76
CA VAL A 116 3.57 20.75 8.45
C VAL A 116 3.98 21.96 7.62
N TYR A 117 3.89 23.15 8.21
CA TYR A 117 4.27 24.39 7.53
C TYR A 117 5.75 24.38 7.09
N MET A 118 6.64 23.91 7.97
CA MET A 118 8.07 23.80 7.65
C MET A 118 8.32 22.85 6.47
N VAL A 119 7.71 21.67 6.49
CA VAL A 119 7.86 20.67 5.41
C VAL A 119 7.29 21.20 4.09
N GLU A 120 6.13 21.86 4.12
CA GLU A 120 5.54 22.50 2.93
C GLU A 120 6.47 23.58 2.34
N LYS A 121 7.09 24.40 3.19
CA LYS A 121 8.04 25.44 2.74
C LYS A 121 9.31 24.83 2.15
N ILE A 122 9.85 23.79 2.74
CA ILE A 122 11.00 23.06 2.20
C ILE A 122 10.64 22.44 0.85
N ALA A 123 9.48 21.80 0.73
CA ALA A 123 9.03 21.20 -0.51
C ALA A 123 8.86 22.22 -1.64
N ALA A 124 8.33 23.41 -1.33
CA ALA A 124 8.17 24.50 -2.29
C ALA A 124 9.51 25.12 -2.74
N ALA A 125 10.53 25.08 -1.89
CA ALA A 125 11.87 25.62 -2.18
C ALA A 125 12.74 24.67 -3.02
N VAL A 126 12.41 23.37 -3.06
CA VAL A 126 13.17 22.37 -3.84
C VAL A 126 12.68 22.38 -5.28
N PRO A 127 13.58 22.56 -6.29
CA PRO A 127 13.21 22.47 -7.69
C PRO A 127 12.63 21.08 -8.00
N GLN A 128 11.42 21.06 -8.53
CA GLN A 128 10.80 19.80 -8.97
C GLN A 128 11.47 19.35 -10.28
N PRO A 129 11.87 18.07 -10.43
CA PRO A 129 12.34 17.57 -11.70
C PRO A 129 11.23 17.67 -12.75
N PRO A 130 11.56 17.95 -14.03
CA PRO A 130 10.57 18.07 -15.08
C PRO A 130 9.74 16.77 -15.17
N ARG A 131 8.42 16.90 -15.16
CA ARG A 131 7.50 15.77 -15.32
C ARG A 131 7.77 15.13 -16.68
N ARG A 132 8.28 13.91 -16.71
CA ARG A 132 8.38 13.13 -17.95
C ARG A 132 6.98 12.96 -18.52
N ARG A 133 6.68 13.66 -19.60
CA ARG A 133 5.50 13.35 -20.42
C ARG A 133 5.69 11.92 -20.95
N ARG A 134 4.87 11.00 -20.49
CA ARG A 134 4.73 9.71 -21.19
C ARG A 134 4.06 10.01 -22.54
N LYS A 135 4.81 9.71 -23.62
CA LYS A 135 4.22 9.57 -24.95
C LYS A 135 3.35 8.33 -25.01
#